data_7771ae64f64e957a8664e39f531f52f9
#
_entry.id   7771ae64f64e957a8664e39f531f52f9
#
_cell.length_a   1.000
_cell.length_b   1.000
_cell.length_c   1.000
_cell.angle_alpha   90.00
_cell.angle_beta   90.00
_cell.angle_gamma   90.00
#
_symmetry.space_group_name_H-M   'P 1'
#
loop_
_entity.id
_entity.type
_entity.pdbx_description
1 polymer ?
#
loop_
_entity_poly.entity_id
_entity_poly.type
_entity_poly.pdbx_seq_one_letter_code
_entity_poly.pdbx_strand_id
1 'polypeptide(L)'
;MDLKALEKMLERDSDNPMLHYTIGALFLKEGSPEKAGDHLQKAVALNPKHSASWKLYGKALTKLDQSEQATKAYEKGITVAESLGDIQAAKEMKVFIKRLKK
;
A
#
# COMPACT_ATOMS: atom_id res chain seq x y z
N MET A 1 -5.13 -16.07 7.19
CA MET A 1 -4.02 -16.66 6.48
C MET A 1 -2.72 -16.44 7.22
N ASP A 2 -1.88 -17.46 7.29
CA ASP A 2 -0.62 -17.42 8.01
C ASP A 2 0.46 -16.73 7.18
N LEU A 3 1.18 -15.81 7.80
CA LEU A 3 2.25 -15.06 7.14
C LEU A 3 3.34 -15.98 6.58
N LYS A 4 3.70 -17.02 7.33
CA LYS A 4 4.71 -18.00 6.87
C LYS A 4 4.27 -18.72 5.60
N ALA A 5 3.00 -19.10 5.52
CA ALA A 5 2.46 -19.75 4.33
C ALA A 5 2.53 -18.81 3.12
N LEU A 6 2.19 -17.53 3.33
CA LEU A 6 2.25 -16.53 2.26
C LEU A 6 3.67 -16.28 1.80
N GLU A 7 4.62 -16.25 2.74
CA GLU A 7 6.02 -16.07 2.39
C GLU A 7 6.57 -17.24 1.58
N LYS A 8 6.12 -18.47 1.88
CA LYS A 8 6.47 -19.63 1.08
C LYS A 8 5.90 -19.55 -0.32
N MET A 9 4.65 -19.07 -0.44
CA MET A 9 4.04 -18.86 -1.76
C MET A 9 4.84 -17.85 -2.57
N LEU A 10 5.34 -16.80 -1.90
CA LEU A 10 6.11 -15.77 -2.55
C LEU A 10 7.45 -16.30 -3.09
N GLU A 11 8.06 -17.28 -2.42
CA GLU A 11 9.28 -17.92 -2.92
C GLU A 11 9.09 -18.52 -4.31
N ARG A 12 7.90 -19.02 -4.60
CA ARG A 12 7.57 -19.64 -5.88
C ARG A 12 7.03 -18.64 -6.90
N ASP A 13 6.55 -17.50 -6.44
CA ASP A 13 5.88 -16.52 -7.30
C ASP A 13 6.21 -15.12 -6.79
N SER A 14 7.50 -14.77 -6.88
CA SER A 14 8.05 -13.55 -6.30
C SER A 14 7.53 -12.27 -6.95
N ASP A 15 7.00 -12.37 -8.18
CA ASP A 15 6.48 -11.22 -8.91
C ASP A 15 4.96 -11.13 -8.86
N ASN A 16 4.34 -11.73 -7.86
CA ASN A 16 2.89 -11.69 -7.70
C ASN A 16 2.50 -10.48 -6.86
N PRO A 17 1.88 -9.45 -7.48
CA PRO A 17 1.54 -8.22 -6.74
C PRO A 17 0.53 -8.46 -5.62
N MET A 18 -0.40 -9.41 -5.78
CA MET A 18 -1.39 -9.68 -4.76
C MET A 18 -0.78 -10.33 -3.53
N LEU A 19 0.24 -11.17 -3.70
CA LEU A 19 0.97 -11.74 -2.56
C LEU A 19 1.70 -10.64 -1.79
N HIS A 20 2.39 -9.76 -2.50
CA HIS A 20 3.06 -8.63 -1.85
C HIS A 20 2.07 -7.73 -1.11
N TYR A 21 0.93 -7.44 -1.74
CA TYR A 21 -0.12 -6.64 -1.12
C TYR A 21 -0.63 -7.30 0.18
N THR A 22 -0.96 -8.59 0.11
CA THR A 22 -1.51 -9.32 1.26
C THR A 22 -0.50 -9.39 2.41
N ILE A 23 0.75 -9.71 2.08
CA ILE A 23 1.81 -9.77 3.10
C ILE A 23 2.03 -8.38 3.72
N GLY A 24 2.05 -7.35 2.88
CA GLY A 24 2.20 -5.96 3.37
C GLY A 24 1.06 -5.57 4.31
N ALA A 25 -0.17 -5.93 3.96
CA ALA A 25 -1.34 -5.65 4.80
C ALA A 25 -1.22 -6.34 6.16
N LEU A 26 -0.75 -7.59 6.19
CA LEU A 26 -0.56 -8.33 7.43
C LEU A 26 0.54 -7.68 8.30
N PHE A 27 1.64 -7.27 7.69
CA PHE A 27 2.69 -6.58 8.45
C PHE A 27 2.21 -5.26 9.05
N LEU A 28 1.37 -4.52 8.32
CA LEU A 28 0.77 -3.29 8.89
C LEU A 28 -0.09 -3.62 10.10
N LYS A 29 -0.89 -4.68 9.99
CA LYS A 29 -1.76 -5.12 11.08
C LYS A 29 -0.95 -5.53 12.31
N GLU A 30 0.22 -6.13 12.10
CA GLU A 30 1.10 -6.58 13.18
C GLU A 30 2.00 -5.47 13.73
N GLY A 31 1.91 -4.27 13.19
CA GLY A 31 2.72 -3.16 13.68
C GLY A 31 4.14 -3.12 13.15
N SER A 32 4.38 -3.70 11.95
CA SER A 32 5.68 -3.71 11.31
C SER A 32 5.66 -2.88 10.01
N PRO A 33 5.60 -1.54 10.11
CA PRO A 33 5.43 -0.71 8.91
C PRO A 33 6.62 -0.74 7.96
N GLU A 34 7.84 -1.04 8.46
CA GLU A 34 9.01 -1.13 7.60
C GLU A 34 8.90 -2.31 6.64
N LYS A 35 8.59 -3.50 7.17
CA LYS A 35 8.39 -4.70 6.35
C LYS A 35 7.18 -4.52 5.44
N ALA A 36 6.12 -3.92 5.96
CA ALA A 36 4.93 -3.63 5.16
C ALA A 36 5.29 -2.74 3.97
N GLY A 37 6.06 -1.69 4.21
CA GLY A 37 6.48 -0.76 3.16
C GLY A 37 7.27 -1.44 2.06
N ASP A 38 8.17 -2.36 2.43
CA ASP A 38 8.97 -3.10 1.45
C ASP A 38 8.09 -3.91 0.50
N HIS A 39 7.12 -4.64 1.05
CA HIS A 39 6.22 -5.46 0.23
C HIS A 39 5.25 -4.60 -0.58
N LEU A 40 4.72 -3.53 0.03
CA LEU A 40 3.76 -2.66 -0.66
C LEU A 40 4.42 -1.87 -1.78
N GLN A 41 5.69 -1.49 -1.62
CA GLN A 41 6.44 -0.86 -2.70
C GLN A 41 6.52 -1.80 -3.91
N LYS A 42 6.79 -3.06 -3.68
CA LYS A 42 6.83 -4.06 -4.75
C LYS A 42 5.45 -4.26 -5.37
N ALA A 43 4.41 -4.27 -4.54
CA ALA A 43 3.04 -4.42 -5.05
C ALA A 43 2.66 -3.31 -6.02
N VAL A 44 2.96 -2.05 -5.68
CA VAL A 44 2.62 -0.92 -6.56
C VAL A 44 3.51 -0.87 -7.80
N ALA A 45 4.76 -1.35 -7.69
CA ALA A 45 5.65 -1.43 -8.85
C ALA A 45 5.17 -2.49 -9.84
N LEU A 46 4.71 -3.64 -9.32
CA LEU A 46 4.25 -4.75 -10.15
C LEU A 46 2.85 -4.50 -10.73
N ASN A 47 1.98 -3.81 -9.97
CA ASN A 47 0.64 -3.49 -10.44
C ASN A 47 0.26 -2.06 -9.99
N PRO A 48 0.67 -1.04 -10.75
CA PRO A 48 0.39 0.35 -10.38
C PRO A 48 -1.09 0.75 -10.49
N LYS A 49 -1.93 -0.12 -11.03
CA LYS A 49 -3.37 0.16 -11.17
C LYS A 49 -4.21 -0.34 -10.01
N HIS A 50 -3.60 -0.89 -8.98
CA HIS A 50 -4.32 -1.37 -7.80
C HIS A 50 -4.31 -0.28 -6.72
N SER A 51 -5.38 0.50 -6.67
CA SER A 51 -5.47 1.67 -5.77
C SER A 51 -5.32 1.30 -4.29
N ALA A 52 -5.82 0.12 -3.88
CA ALA A 52 -5.69 -0.33 -2.49
C ALA A 52 -4.23 -0.52 -2.08
N SER A 53 -3.36 -0.96 -3.01
CA SER A 53 -1.93 -1.09 -2.72
C SER A 53 -1.30 0.28 -2.46
N TRP A 54 -1.65 1.29 -3.26
CA TRP A 54 -1.17 2.66 -3.03
C TRP A 54 -1.63 3.20 -1.69
N LYS A 55 -2.90 2.92 -1.33
CA LYS A 55 -3.45 3.38 -0.05
C LYS A 55 -2.68 2.78 1.13
N LEU A 56 -2.43 1.47 1.12
CA LEU A 56 -1.69 0.81 2.19
C LEU A 56 -0.22 1.24 2.20
N TYR A 57 0.36 1.44 1.03
CA TYR A 57 1.74 1.93 0.95
C TYR A 57 1.85 3.31 1.60
N GLY A 58 0.90 4.20 1.29
CA GLY A 58 0.84 5.51 1.94
C GLY A 58 0.71 5.40 3.46
N LYS A 59 -0.10 4.45 3.94
CA LYS A 59 -0.24 4.21 5.38
C LYS A 59 1.06 3.76 6.03
N ALA A 60 1.78 2.85 5.38
CA ALA A 60 3.08 2.38 5.88
C ALA A 60 4.07 3.55 5.97
N LEU A 61 4.13 4.36 4.93
CA LEU A 61 5.01 5.52 4.90
C LEU A 61 4.65 6.55 5.98
N THR A 62 3.35 6.73 6.23
CA THR A 62 2.87 7.62 7.30
C THR A 62 3.37 7.13 8.67
N LYS A 63 3.28 5.83 8.92
CA LYS A 63 3.73 5.26 10.17
C LYS A 63 5.25 5.34 10.35
N LEU A 64 5.98 5.47 9.25
CA LEU A 64 7.43 5.64 9.26
C LEU A 64 7.84 7.12 9.30
N ASP A 65 6.89 8.02 9.48
CA ASP A 65 7.10 9.47 9.50
C ASP A 65 7.68 10.02 8.19
N GLN A 66 7.43 9.31 7.08
CA GLN A 66 7.85 9.75 5.75
C GLN A 66 6.66 10.43 5.06
N SER A 67 6.27 11.58 5.59
CA SER A 67 5.03 12.28 5.19
C SER A 67 5.04 12.71 3.73
N GLU A 68 6.18 13.17 3.23
CA GLU A 68 6.29 13.62 1.85
C GLU A 68 6.10 12.46 0.87
N GLN A 69 6.75 11.33 1.14
CA GLN A 69 6.60 10.13 0.32
C GLN A 69 5.19 9.55 0.45
N ALA A 70 4.61 9.59 1.66
CA ALA A 70 3.24 9.14 1.88
C ALA A 70 2.27 9.94 1.03
N THR A 71 2.44 11.28 1.00
CA THR A 71 1.60 12.15 0.17
C THR A 71 1.67 11.75 -1.29
N LYS A 72 2.88 11.51 -1.80
CA LYS A 72 3.05 11.10 -3.20
C LYS A 72 2.38 9.76 -3.49
N ALA A 73 2.48 8.80 -2.58
CA ALA A 73 1.83 7.50 -2.73
C ALA A 73 0.30 7.66 -2.77
N TYR A 74 -0.25 8.47 -1.87
CA TYR A 74 -1.69 8.74 -1.86
C TYR A 74 -2.14 9.46 -3.13
N GLU A 75 -1.35 10.42 -3.62
CA GLU A 75 -1.69 11.12 -4.87
C GLU A 75 -1.76 10.17 -6.05
N LYS A 76 -0.82 9.23 -6.15
CA LYS A 76 -0.86 8.18 -7.15
C LYS A 76 -2.10 7.31 -7.00
N GLY A 77 -2.40 6.92 -5.77
CA GLY A 77 -3.57 6.11 -5.47
C GLY A 77 -4.87 6.81 -5.84
N ILE A 78 -4.95 8.11 -5.58
CA ILE A 78 -6.13 8.92 -5.94
C ILE A 78 -6.33 8.92 -7.46
N THR A 79 -5.26 9.16 -8.21
CA THR A 79 -5.32 9.17 -9.67
C THR A 79 -5.82 7.83 -10.20
N VAL A 80 -5.27 6.72 -9.67
CA VAL A 80 -5.69 5.38 -10.08
C VAL A 80 -7.14 5.13 -9.71
N ALA A 81 -7.54 5.46 -8.47
CA ALA A 81 -8.89 5.24 -7.99
C ALA A 81 -9.91 6.01 -8.84
N GLU A 82 -9.62 7.28 -9.15
CA GLU A 82 -10.49 8.10 -9.96
C GLU A 82 -10.62 7.54 -11.38
N SER A 83 -9.52 7.08 -11.96
CA SER A 83 -9.56 6.52 -13.32
C SER A 83 -10.37 5.24 -13.39
N LEU A 84 -10.48 4.50 -12.29
CA LEU A 84 -11.25 3.26 -12.22
C LEU A 84 -12.67 3.49 -11.68
N GLY A 85 -13.02 4.72 -11.35
CA GLY A 85 -14.34 5.03 -10.82
C GLY A 85 -14.51 4.70 -9.33
N ASP A 86 -13.43 4.43 -8.62
CA ASP A 86 -13.48 4.14 -7.19
C ASP A 86 -13.41 5.44 -6.39
N ILE A 87 -14.53 6.14 -6.36
CA ILE A 87 -14.65 7.45 -5.73
C ILE A 87 -14.42 7.37 -4.21
N GLN A 88 -14.86 6.29 -3.58
CA GLN A 88 -14.71 6.11 -2.14
C GLN A 88 -13.24 6.05 -1.74
N ALA A 89 -12.46 5.24 -2.44
CA ALA A 89 -11.03 5.13 -2.17
C ALA A 89 -10.31 6.47 -2.39
N ALA A 90 -10.69 7.20 -3.44
CA ALA A 90 -10.10 8.50 -3.72
C ALA A 90 -10.39 9.49 -2.58
N LYS A 91 -11.63 9.52 -2.09
CA LYS A 91 -12.00 10.39 -0.97
C LYS A 91 -11.24 10.07 0.30
N GLU A 92 -11.08 8.78 0.61
CA GLU A 92 -10.34 8.36 1.78
C GLU A 92 -8.88 8.85 1.74
N MET A 93 -8.23 8.67 0.59
CA MET A 93 -6.85 9.08 0.45
C MET A 93 -6.69 10.61 0.49
N LYS A 94 -7.65 11.36 -0.03
CA LYS A 94 -7.64 12.83 0.08
C LYS A 94 -7.68 13.27 1.54
N VAL A 95 -8.48 12.59 2.36
CA VAL A 95 -8.55 12.87 3.80
C VAL A 95 -7.20 12.56 4.46
N PHE A 96 -6.57 11.43 4.11
CA PHE A 96 -5.27 11.07 4.67
C PHE A 96 -4.21 12.12 4.35
N ILE A 97 -4.21 12.66 3.13
CA ILE A 97 -3.28 13.73 2.76
C ILE A 97 -3.50 14.96 3.63
N LYS A 98 -4.76 15.34 3.87
CA LYS A 98 -5.07 16.49 4.73
C LYS A 98 -4.51 16.30 6.14
N ARG A 99 -4.61 15.08 6.68
CA ARG A 99 -4.07 14.79 8.00
C ARG A 99 -2.56 14.93 8.07
N LEU A 100 -1.88 14.58 6.98
CA LEU A 100 -0.42 14.70 6.92
C LEU A 100 0.06 16.16 6.92
N LYS A 101 -0.78 17.08 6.50
CA LYS A 101 -0.42 18.50 6.39
C LYS A 101 -0.69 19.33 7.64
N LYS A 102 -1.15 18.70 8.69
CA LYS A 102 -1.38 19.39 9.96
C LYS A 102 -0.11 19.65 10.73
#